data_71682b92faf02801f5605cd8d2e33955
#
_entry.id   71682b92faf02801f5605cd8d2e33955
#
_cell.length_a   1.000
_cell.length_b   1.000
_cell.length_c   1.000
_cell.angle_alpha   90.00
_cell.angle_beta   90.00
_cell.angle_gamma   90.00
#
_symmetry.space_group_name_H-M   'P 1'
#
loop_
_entity.id
_entity.type
_entity.pdbx_description
1 polymer ?
#
loop_
_entity_poly.entity_id
_entity_poly.type
_entity_poly.pdbx_seq_one_letter_code
_entity_poly.pdbx_strand_id
1 'polypeptide(L)'
;MIHLALTHDWELRGDGSGDIEQIQFAPLRQLLEIYAKFDARTTFLPDVMQQLRFRRLEDRHPELKPLADSWDAHVREAFHKGHDIQLHLHPQWLNAKYENGRWRLNGDWSILNYNREAAAAMFADGQQYLENLLQPIDLSYRCLAFRAGALAAAPSDHLFKSLASLGIQLDVSIAGGLFVSNRNLQLDYRDCEETFLPFYPVMEDARKVSDRREDIVCVPLNHFYGSRRAVTRQNISLARQAMKRRSSAGDAKSSHPTPVSRSEHQSRARQALEKLVLPVVKRKYFVSDTGRLNYPLMREMLESIRRRAGDTGLPQLPVVLINHPKEIRDLSAIERLVGEISRADDMKFITLNELNAKLESGEFHIRTRA
;
A
#
# COMPACT_ATOMS: atom_id res chain seq x y z
N MET A 1 10.35 2.15 22.16
CA MET A 1 9.98 3.17 21.15
C MET A 1 9.47 2.49 19.89
N ILE A 2 8.30 2.84 19.40
CA ILE A 2 7.71 2.30 18.18
C ILE A 2 7.93 3.31 17.04
N HIS A 3 8.54 2.86 15.96
CA HIS A 3 8.79 3.68 14.78
C HIS A 3 7.77 3.29 13.69
N LEU A 4 6.83 4.18 13.39
CA LEU A 4 5.74 3.93 12.46
C LEU A 4 6.09 4.43 11.05
N ALA A 5 6.31 3.51 10.12
CA ALA A 5 6.44 3.82 8.71
C ALA A 5 5.05 3.84 8.07
N LEU A 6 4.46 5.03 7.93
CA LEU A 6 3.21 5.19 7.19
C LEU A 6 3.53 5.29 5.70
N THR A 7 3.04 4.34 4.93
CA THR A 7 3.32 4.21 3.50
C THR A 7 2.07 4.40 2.67
N HIS A 8 2.20 4.97 1.47
CA HIS A 8 1.08 5.32 0.60
C HIS A 8 1.24 4.67 -0.76
N ASP A 9 0.40 3.70 -1.10
CA ASP A 9 0.32 3.14 -2.45
C ASP A 9 -0.44 4.15 -3.32
N TRP A 10 0.34 5.01 -3.99
CA TRP A 10 -0.19 6.13 -4.76
C TRP A 10 -0.42 5.72 -6.21
N GLU A 11 -1.63 5.30 -6.48
CA GLU A 11 -2.02 4.57 -7.68
C GLU A 11 -3.48 4.85 -8.08
N LEU A 12 -3.82 4.58 -9.34
CA LEU A 12 -5.20 4.51 -9.82
C LEU A 12 -5.88 3.20 -9.36
N ARG A 13 -7.18 3.08 -9.65
CA ARG A 13 -7.88 1.80 -9.41
C ARG A 13 -7.31 0.72 -10.31
N GLY A 14 -7.33 -0.54 -9.83
CA GLY A 14 -6.73 -1.67 -10.52
C GLY A 14 -7.31 -1.99 -11.91
N ASP A 15 -8.46 -1.39 -12.27
CA ASP A 15 -9.05 -1.44 -13.61
C ASP A 15 -8.74 -0.18 -14.46
N GLY A 16 -7.95 0.75 -13.93
CA GLY A 16 -7.62 2.03 -14.57
C GLY A 16 -8.73 3.06 -14.55
N SER A 17 -9.85 2.78 -13.87
CA SER A 17 -11.00 3.69 -13.80
C SER A 17 -10.81 4.78 -12.75
N GLY A 18 -11.57 5.86 -12.93
CA GLY A 18 -11.62 7.00 -12.04
C GLY A 18 -10.96 8.23 -12.64
N ASP A 19 -11.33 9.38 -12.11
CA ASP A 19 -10.71 10.65 -12.44
C ASP A 19 -9.39 10.77 -11.67
N ILE A 20 -8.27 10.89 -12.39
CA ILE A 20 -6.92 10.91 -11.81
C ILE A 20 -6.73 12.06 -10.82
N GLU A 21 -7.31 13.23 -11.11
CA GLU A 21 -7.27 14.38 -10.23
C GLU A 21 -7.97 14.08 -8.91
N GLN A 22 -9.15 13.48 -8.96
CA GLN A 22 -9.97 13.25 -7.75
C GLN A 22 -9.48 12.09 -6.90
N ILE A 23 -8.88 11.04 -7.48
CA ILE A 23 -8.54 9.82 -6.73
C ILE A 23 -7.04 9.66 -6.48
N GLN A 24 -6.20 10.39 -7.20
CA GLN A 24 -4.75 10.29 -7.05
C GLN A 24 -4.11 11.63 -6.67
N PHE A 25 -4.29 12.70 -7.45
CA PHE A 25 -3.58 13.97 -7.23
C PHE A 25 -4.12 14.77 -6.05
N ALA A 26 -5.43 15.03 -6.00
CA ALA A 26 -6.01 15.79 -4.89
C ALA A 26 -5.83 15.11 -3.52
N PRO A 27 -6.02 13.78 -3.37
CA PRO A 27 -5.72 13.11 -2.11
C PRO A 27 -4.26 13.23 -1.67
N LEU A 28 -3.29 13.19 -2.61
CA LEU A 28 -1.89 13.40 -2.27
C LEU A 28 -1.68 14.79 -1.67
N ARG A 29 -2.14 15.86 -2.35
CA ARG A 29 -1.97 17.24 -1.85
C ARG A 29 -2.56 17.42 -0.46
N GLN A 30 -3.76 16.87 -0.22
CA GLN A 30 -4.42 16.90 1.09
C GLN A 30 -3.62 16.15 2.17
N LEU A 31 -3.02 15.01 1.83
CA LEU A 31 -2.14 14.28 2.74
C LEU A 31 -0.88 15.08 3.06
N LEU A 32 -0.23 15.70 2.06
CA LEU A 32 0.95 16.53 2.26
C LEU A 32 0.64 17.72 3.20
N GLU A 33 -0.54 18.35 3.08
CA GLU A 33 -1.00 19.40 3.98
C GLU A 33 -1.18 18.89 5.43
N ILE A 34 -1.74 17.69 5.59
CA ILE A 34 -1.90 17.08 6.92
C ILE A 34 -0.53 16.81 7.55
N TYR A 35 0.39 16.19 6.80
CA TYR A 35 1.72 15.86 7.32
C TYR A 35 2.53 17.10 7.70
N ALA A 36 2.44 18.16 6.89
CA ALA A 36 3.10 19.43 7.19
C ALA A 36 2.64 20.06 8.52
N LYS A 37 1.37 19.90 8.93
CA LYS A 37 0.85 20.41 10.22
C LYS A 37 1.52 19.78 11.43
N PHE A 38 2.08 18.59 11.30
CA PHE A 38 2.62 17.80 12.40
C PHE A 38 4.11 17.49 12.24
N ASP A 39 4.78 18.08 11.24
CA ASP A 39 6.17 17.77 10.85
C ASP A 39 6.39 16.24 10.68
N ALA A 40 5.38 15.55 10.13
CA ALA A 40 5.40 14.11 9.94
C ALA A 40 5.96 13.78 8.55
N ARG A 41 6.94 12.89 8.50
CA ARG A 41 7.48 12.36 7.24
C ARG A 41 6.99 10.95 7.01
N THR A 42 6.64 10.64 5.78
CA THR A 42 6.06 9.35 5.37
C THR A 42 6.69 8.90 4.07
N THR A 43 6.38 7.69 3.62
CA THR A 43 6.87 7.18 2.33
C THR A 43 5.73 7.06 1.33
N PHE A 44 5.90 7.62 0.14
CA PHE A 44 5.01 7.37 -0.98
C PHE A 44 5.61 6.29 -1.89
N LEU A 45 4.75 5.41 -2.34
CA LEU A 45 5.03 4.27 -3.20
C LEU A 45 4.19 4.46 -4.49
N PRO A 46 4.65 5.33 -5.42
CA PRO A 46 3.91 5.62 -6.64
C PRO A 46 3.94 4.45 -7.61
N ASP A 47 2.79 4.14 -8.23
CA ASP A 47 2.73 3.11 -9.28
C ASP A 47 3.48 3.57 -10.53
N VAL A 48 4.73 3.19 -10.61
CA VAL A 48 5.64 3.61 -11.68
C VAL A 48 5.25 3.02 -13.04
N MET A 49 4.62 1.84 -13.07
CA MET A 49 4.16 1.24 -14.34
C MET A 49 3.02 2.03 -14.97
N GLN A 50 2.16 2.67 -14.15
CA GLN A 50 1.18 3.65 -14.63
C GLN A 50 1.88 4.79 -15.37
N GLN A 51 2.89 5.41 -14.75
CA GLN A 51 3.62 6.54 -15.31
C GLN A 51 4.40 6.16 -16.57
N LEU A 52 5.11 5.06 -16.55
CA LEU A 52 5.81 4.55 -17.74
C LEU A 52 4.84 4.31 -18.91
N ARG A 53 3.62 3.86 -18.60
CA ARG A 53 2.61 3.65 -19.64
C ARG A 53 2.08 4.97 -20.19
N PHE A 54 1.89 5.99 -19.35
CA PHE A 54 1.50 7.33 -19.79
C PHE A 54 2.58 7.91 -20.72
N ARG A 55 3.83 7.92 -20.32
CA ARG A 55 4.97 8.40 -21.11
C ARG A 55 5.12 7.66 -22.44
N ARG A 56 4.92 6.36 -22.47
CA ARG A 56 5.01 5.55 -23.70
C ARG A 56 3.91 5.85 -24.73
N LEU A 57 2.78 6.37 -24.28
CA LEU A 57 1.62 6.60 -25.14
C LEU A 57 1.35 8.08 -25.40
N GLU A 58 2.02 9.03 -24.76
CA GLU A 58 1.74 10.48 -24.84
C GLU A 58 1.89 11.04 -26.26
N ASP A 59 2.77 10.50 -27.12
CA ASP A 59 2.90 10.93 -28.52
C ASP A 59 1.68 10.55 -29.35
N ARG A 60 1.02 9.44 -29.04
CA ARG A 60 -0.19 8.97 -29.73
C ARG A 60 -1.48 9.53 -29.12
N HIS A 61 -1.42 9.92 -27.86
CA HIS A 61 -2.51 10.42 -27.03
C HIS A 61 -2.05 11.67 -26.29
N PRO A 62 -2.00 12.84 -26.96
CA PRO A 62 -1.43 14.07 -26.39
C PRO A 62 -2.07 14.50 -25.05
N GLU A 63 -3.32 14.11 -24.80
CA GLU A 63 -4.01 14.33 -23.53
C GLU A 63 -3.35 13.61 -22.32
N LEU A 64 -2.52 12.61 -22.56
CA LEU A 64 -1.78 11.91 -21.48
C LEU A 64 -0.56 12.69 -21.00
N LYS A 65 0.01 13.55 -21.86
CA LYS A 65 1.23 14.31 -21.52
C LYS A 65 1.04 15.19 -20.27
N PRO A 66 0.00 16.07 -20.19
CA PRO A 66 -0.20 16.87 -18.98
C PRO A 66 -0.46 16.02 -17.72
N LEU A 67 -1.06 14.85 -17.84
CA LEU A 67 -1.26 13.93 -16.73
C LEU A 67 0.07 13.32 -16.26
N ALA A 68 0.92 12.91 -17.21
CA ALA A 68 2.25 12.39 -16.91
C ALA A 68 3.16 13.47 -16.30
N ASP A 69 3.13 14.71 -16.83
CA ASP A 69 3.88 15.84 -16.28
C ASP A 69 3.41 16.19 -14.85
N SER A 70 2.10 16.16 -14.62
CA SER A 70 1.53 16.37 -13.28
C SER A 70 1.92 15.26 -12.29
N TRP A 71 1.96 14.00 -12.75
CA TRP A 71 2.41 12.87 -11.92
C TRP A 71 3.86 13.10 -11.44
N ASP A 72 4.78 13.45 -12.35
CA ASP A 72 6.18 13.76 -12.01
C ASP A 72 6.28 14.95 -11.04
N ALA A 73 5.50 16.01 -11.29
CA ALA A 73 5.48 17.19 -10.44
C ALA A 73 5.05 16.85 -9.00
N HIS A 74 4.02 16.02 -8.83
CA HIS A 74 3.54 15.59 -7.50
C HIS A 74 4.55 14.72 -6.75
N VAL A 75 5.25 13.81 -7.47
CA VAL A 75 6.31 13.00 -6.88
C VAL A 75 7.48 13.88 -6.42
N ARG A 76 7.92 14.84 -7.26
CA ARG A 76 8.96 15.81 -6.89
C ARG A 76 8.52 16.69 -5.71
N GLU A 77 7.27 17.14 -5.69
CA GLU A 77 6.73 17.95 -4.59
C GLU A 77 6.77 17.18 -3.27
N ALA A 78 6.31 15.92 -3.25
CA ALA A 78 6.35 15.10 -2.06
C ALA A 78 7.81 14.91 -1.57
N PHE A 79 8.74 14.66 -2.49
CA PHE A 79 10.16 14.50 -2.18
C PHE A 79 10.78 15.80 -1.63
N HIS A 80 10.52 16.95 -2.25
CA HIS A 80 10.96 18.27 -1.77
C HIS A 80 10.45 18.62 -0.37
N LYS A 81 9.27 18.11 -0.01
CA LYS A 81 8.70 18.27 1.35
C LYS A 81 9.29 17.29 2.37
N GLY A 82 10.31 16.53 1.99
CA GLY A 82 11.03 15.59 2.86
C GLY A 82 10.36 14.24 3.04
N HIS A 83 9.35 13.93 2.22
CA HIS A 83 8.80 12.57 2.16
C HIS A 83 9.72 11.67 1.34
N ASP A 84 9.73 10.39 1.69
CA ASP A 84 10.48 9.37 0.98
C ASP A 84 9.65 8.83 -0.20
N ILE A 85 10.31 8.48 -1.30
CA ILE A 85 9.69 7.90 -2.49
C ILE A 85 10.35 6.54 -2.76
N GLN A 86 9.56 5.49 -2.88
CA GLN A 86 10.07 4.13 -3.06
C GLN A 86 9.27 3.35 -4.11
N LEU A 87 9.79 2.20 -4.56
CA LEU A 87 9.28 1.47 -5.71
C LEU A 87 7.96 0.73 -5.41
N HIS A 88 6.96 1.03 -6.22
CA HIS A 88 5.72 0.27 -6.31
C HIS A 88 5.34 0.08 -7.78
N LEU A 89 4.84 -1.08 -8.13
CA LEU A 89 4.41 -1.32 -9.49
C LEU A 89 3.25 -2.31 -9.57
N HIS A 90 2.37 -2.01 -10.53
CA HIS A 90 1.28 -2.87 -10.93
C HIS A 90 1.51 -3.38 -12.36
N PRO A 91 1.80 -4.68 -12.56
CA PRO A 91 2.20 -5.23 -13.86
C PRO A 91 1.09 -5.16 -14.91
N GLN A 92 -0.18 -5.04 -14.51
CA GLN A 92 -1.30 -4.88 -15.45
C GLN A 92 -1.17 -3.64 -16.35
N TRP A 93 -0.34 -2.66 -16.02
CA TRP A 93 -0.05 -1.51 -16.86
C TRP A 93 0.87 -1.81 -18.04
N LEU A 94 1.65 -2.90 -18.01
CA LEU A 94 2.67 -3.22 -19.01
C LEU A 94 2.13 -3.12 -20.45
N ASN A 95 0.94 -3.69 -20.68
CA ASN A 95 0.27 -3.71 -21.98
C ASN A 95 -1.08 -2.99 -21.97
N ALA A 96 -1.30 -2.08 -21.02
CA ALA A 96 -2.53 -1.30 -20.94
C ALA A 96 -2.77 -0.51 -22.23
N LYS A 97 -4.00 -0.44 -22.70
CA LYS A 97 -4.41 0.32 -23.87
C LYS A 97 -5.21 1.54 -23.44
N TYR A 98 -5.00 2.66 -24.15
CA TYR A 98 -5.81 3.85 -23.95
C TYR A 98 -6.68 4.05 -25.19
N GLU A 99 -7.99 3.91 -25.03
CA GLU A 99 -8.96 3.94 -26.13
C GLU A 99 -10.18 4.77 -25.71
N ASN A 100 -10.57 5.73 -26.54
CA ASN A 100 -11.76 6.58 -26.28
C ASN A 100 -11.74 7.27 -24.91
N GLY A 101 -10.57 7.79 -24.48
CA GLY A 101 -10.42 8.45 -23.19
C GLY A 101 -10.45 7.51 -21.97
N ARG A 102 -10.26 6.21 -22.15
CA ARG A 102 -10.34 5.20 -21.08
C ARG A 102 -9.19 4.20 -21.16
N TRP A 103 -8.75 3.79 -19.99
CA TRP A 103 -7.78 2.72 -19.85
C TRP A 103 -8.44 1.34 -19.93
N ARG A 104 -7.76 0.42 -20.59
CA ARG A 104 -8.05 -1.02 -20.57
C ARG A 104 -6.81 -1.76 -20.12
N LEU A 105 -6.81 -2.17 -18.86
CA LEU A 105 -5.74 -2.94 -18.25
C LEU A 105 -5.98 -4.43 -18.46
N ASN A 106 -4.90 -5.22 -18.46
CA ASN A 106 -5.01 -6.67 -18.42
C ASN A 106 -5.46 -7.15 -17.01
N GLY A 107 -5.80 -8.42 -16.87
CA GLY A 107 -6.24 -9.01 -15.60
C GLY A 107 -5.10 -9.52 -14.70
N ASP A 108 -3.85 -9.35 -15.12
CA ASP A 108 -2.68 -9.89 -14.40
C ASP A 108 -2.22 -8.91 -13.32
N TRP A 109 -2.79 -9.03 -12.14
CA TRP A 109 -2.50 -8.15 -11.03
C TRP A 109 -1.24 -8.52 -10.25
N SER A 110 -0.75 -9.74 -10.45
CA SER A 110 0.39 -10.27 -9.72
C SER A 110 1.66 -10.27 -10.57
N ILE A 111 2.74 -9.70 -10.05
CA ILE A 111 4.07 -9.79 -10.65
C ILE A 111 4.57 -11.25 -10.71
N LEU A 112 4.02 -12.12 -9.86
CA LEU A 112 4.36 -13.55 -9.82
C LEU A 112 3.89 -14.32 -11.06
N ASN A 113 3.01 -13.75 -11.89
CA ASN A 113 2.57 -14.33 -13.16
C ASN A 113 3.55 -14.10 -14.30
N TYR A 114 4.62 -13.32 -14.07
CA TYR A 114 5.61 -12.97 -15.07
C TYR A 114 6.88 -13.79 -14.85
N ASN A 115 7.56 -14.15 -15.94
CA ASN A 115 8.85 -14.81 -15.85
C ASN A 115 9.92 -13.86 -15.31
N ARG A 116 11.08 -14.43 -14.97
CA ARG A 116 12.19 -13.71 -14.33
C ARG A 116 12.62 -12.47 -15.12
N GLU A 117 12.78 -12.64 -16.44
CA GLU A 117 13.28 -11.57 -17.32
C GLU A 117 12.29 -10.42 -17.41
N ALA A 118 10.99 -10.71 -17.56
CA ALA A 118 9.95 -9.70 -17.64
C ALA A 118 9.77 -8.97 -16.31
N ALA A 119 9.81 -9.69 -15.19
CA ALA A 119 9.73 -9.08 -13.86
C ALA A 119 10.94 -8.19 -13.58
N ALA A 120 12.17 -8.68 -13.86
CA ALA A 120 13.39 -7.91 -13.67
C ALA A 120 13.42 -6.64 -14.53
N ALA A 121 12.94 -6.71 -15.78
CA ALA A 121 12.84 -5.53 -16.65
C ALA A 121 11.89 -4.47 -16.07
N MET A 122 10.70 -4.87 -15.56
CA MET A 122 9.75 -3.94 -14.94
C MET A 122 10.36 -3.27 -13.69
N PHE A 123 11.09 -4.01 -12.86
CA PHE A 123 11.77 -3.44 -11.69
C PHE A 123 12.86 -2.44 -12.10
N ALA A 124 13.71 -2.82 -13.06
CA ALA A 124 14.79 -1.95 -13.54
C ALA A 124 14.25 -0.67 -14.18
N ASP A 125 13.24 -0.78 -15.07
CA ASP A 125 12.61 0.38 -15.70
C ASP A 125 12.00 1.32 -14.64
N GLY A 126 11.32 0.74 -13.64
CA GLY A 126 10.69 1.51 -12.58
C GLY A 126 11.68 2.21 -11.66
N GLN A 127 12.71 1.50 -11.20
CA GLN A 127 13.80 2.05 -10.38
C GLN A 127 14.51 3.17 -11.12
N GLN A 128 14.92 2.92 -12.36
CA GLN A 128 15.63 3.90 -13.17
C GLN A 128 14.79 5.17 -13.41
N TYR A 129 13.47 4.99 -13.62
CA TYR A 129 12.57 6.13 -13.78
C TYR A 129 12.55 7.03 -12.55
N LEU A 130 12.36 6.45 -11.36
CA LEU A 130 12.36 7.21 -10.10
C LEU A 130 13.73 7.86 -9.81
N GLU A 131 14.82 7.15 -10.03
CA GLU A 131 16.17 7.71 -9.84
C GLU A 131 16.45 8.85 -10.81
N ASN A 132 16.14 8.72 -12.09
CA ASN A 132 16.24 9.80 -13.06
C ASN A 132 15.37 11.02 -12.71
N LEU A 133 14.22 10.80 -12.10
CA LEU A 133 13.28 11.84 -11.68
C LEU A 133 13.77 12.63 -10.47
N LEU A 134 14.44 11.95 -9.50
CA LEU A 134 14.71 12.49 -8.16
C LEU A 134 16.19 12.79 -7.91
N GLN A 135 17.15 12.11 -8.56
CA GLN A 135 18.57 12.41 -8.43
C GLN A 135 18.97 13.83 -8.85
N PRO A 136 18.29 14.51 -9.80
CA PRO A 136 18.52 15.93 -10.03
C PRO A 136 18.19 16.84 -8.84
N ILE A 137 17.40 16.36 -7.87
CA ILE A 137 17.04 17.07 -6.65
C ILE A 137 18.02 16.70 -5.53
N ASP A 138 18.30 15.41 -5.38
CA ASP A 138 19.25 14.87 -4.40
C ASP A 138 20.04 13.72 -5.02
N LEU A 139 21.33 13.96 -5.28
CA LEU A 139 22.24 12.97 -5.89
C LEU A 139 22.40 11.68 -5.05
N SER A 140 22.08 11.74 -3.76
CA SER A 140 22.13 10.58 -2.87
C SER A 140 20.89 9.69 -2.95
N TYR A 141 19.81 10.16 -3.62
CA TYR A 141 18.58 9.38 -3.72
C TYR A 141 18.84 8.01 -4.34
N ARG A 142 18.33 6.98 -3.67
CA ARG A 142 18.32 5.60 -4.16
C ARG A 142 16.97 4.98 -3.86
N CYS A 143 16.52 4.15 -4.78
CA CYS A 143 15.32 3.33 -4.59
C CYS A 143 15.74 2.05 -3.87
N LEU A 144 15.50 1.98 -2.56
CA LEU A 144 15.96 0.90 -1.67
C LEU A 144 14.83 -0.03 -1.22
N ALA A 145 13.58 0.40 -1.31
CA ALA A 145 12.43 -0.35 -0.82
C ALA A 145 11.43 -0.65 -1.93
N PHE A 146 10.74 -1.77 -1.78
CA PHE A 146 9.76 -2.26 -2.74
C PHE A 146 8.45 -2.67 -2.07
N ARG A 147 7.34 -2.41 -2.78
CA ARG A 147 6.04 -3.04 -2.53
C ARG A 147 5.45 -3.59 -3.80
N ALA A 148 5.06 -4.86 -3.78
CA ALA A 148 4.37 -5.49 -4.88
C ALA A 148 2.94 -5.00 -5.04
N GLY A 149 2.50 -4.76 -6.28
CA GLY A 149 1.11 -4.53 -6.59
C GLY A 149 0.22 -5.66 -6.07
N ALA A 150 -0.95 -5.31 -5.52
CA ALA A 150 -1.86 -6.24 -4.86
C ALA A 150 -1.20 -7.06 -3.72
N LEU A 151 -0.06 -6.62 -3.18
CA LEU A 151 0.75 -7.30 -2.16
C LEU A 151 1.29 -8.68 -2.60
N ALA A 152 1.32 -8.99 -3.90
CA ALA A 152 1.67 -10.31 -4.41
C ALA A 152 3.20 -10.45 -4.58
N ALA A 153 3.90 -10.83 -3.50
CA ALA A 153 5.35 -10.96 -3.45
C ALA A 153 5.87 -12.39 -3.21
N ALA A 154 5.04 -13.30 -2.71
CA ALA A 154 5.46 -14.67 -2.39
C ALA A 154 4.33 -15.70 -2.58
N PRO A 155 4.70 -16.97 -2.89
CA PRO A 155 6.05 -17.48 -3.15
C PRO A 155 6.56 -17.11 -4.55
N SER A 156 7.88 -16.94 -4.73
CA SER A 156 8.51 -16.73 -6.03
C SER A 156 9.99 -17.11 -5.99
N ASP A 157 10.43 -17.92 -6.94
CA ASP A 157 11.82 -18.38 -7.07
C ASP A 157 12.79 -17.30 -7.60
N HIS A 158 12.29 -16.18 -8.09
CA HIS A 158 13.10 -15.16 -8.76
C HIS A 158 12.85 -13.71 -8.27
N LEU A 159 11.69 -13.41 -7.71
CA LEU A 159 11.31 -12.02 -7.40
C LEU A 159 12.32 -11.32 -6.48
N PHE A 160 12.57 -11.89 -5.30
CA PHE A 160 13.49 -11.31 -4.33
C PHE A 160 14.93 -11.26 -4.83
N LYS A 161 15.36 -12.30 -5.57
CA LYS A 161 16.69 -12.31 -6.22
C LYS A 161 16.84 -11.21 -7.28
N SER A 162 15.78 -10.95 -8.04
CA SER A 162 15.78 -9.85 -9.02
C SER A 162 15.82 -8.49 -8.35
N LEU A 163 15.06 -8.29 -7.28
CA LEU A 163 15.09 -7.05 -6.49
C LEU A 163 16.46 -6.82 -5.85
N ALA A 164 17.05 -7.84 -5.23
CA ALA A 164 18.39 -7.78 -4.63
C ALA A 164 19.46 -7.42 -5.66
N SER A 165 19.39 -7.98 -6.88
CA SER A 165 20.34 -7.66 -7.96
C SER A 165 20.31 -6.20 -8.42
N LEU A 166 19.22 -5.48 -8.13
CA LEU A 166 19.05 -4.05 -8.38
C LEU A 166 19.38 -3.18 -7.15
N GLY A 167 19.84 -3.79 -6.05
CA GLY A 167 20.16 -3.08 -4.82
C GLY A 167 18.95 -2.70 -3.96
N ILE A 168 17.78 -3.26 -4.23
CA ILE A 168 16.62 -3.16 -3.34
C ILE A 168 16.91 -4.00 -2.09
N GLN A 169 16.81 -3.38 -0.92
CA GLN A 169 17.18 -3.96 0.37
C GLN A 169 15.98 -4.28 1.26
N LEU A 170 14.83 -3.67 0.97
CA LEU A 170 13.65 -3.73 1.82
C LEU A 170 12.40 -4.13 1.02
N ASP A 171 11.69 -5.17 1.49
CA ASP A 171 10.33 -5.49 1.03
C ASP A 171 9.31 -5.17 2.11
N VAL A 172 8.22 -4.53 1.71
CA VAL A 172 7.09 -4.18 2.58
C VAL A 172 5.75 -4.67 2.02
N SER A 173 5.77 -5.84 1.34
CA SER A 173 4.60 -6.42 0.70
C SER A 173 3.87 -7.45 1.56
N ILE A 174 4.58 -8.12 2.49
CA ILE A 174 4.04 -9.28 3.20
C ILE A 174 3.02 -8.85 4.26
N ALA A 175 1.79 -9.35 4.16
CA ALA A 175 0.68 -9.06 5.07
C ALA A 175 0.19 -10.36 5.73
N GLY A 176 0.81 -10.76 6.82
CA GLY A 176 0.52 -12.03 7.51
C GLY A 176 -0.96 -12.20 7.82
N GLY A 177 -1.52 -13.39 7.52
CA GLY A 177 -2.93 -13.71 7.69
C GLY A 177 -3.85 -13.28 6.54
N LEU A 178 -3.35 -12.51 5.56
CA LEU A 178 -4.13 -12.12 4.40
C LEU A 178 -4.36 -13.33 3.47
N PHE A 179 -5.62 -13.49 3.05
CA PHE A 179 -6.02 -14.46 2.03
C PHE A 179 -6.91 -13.79 0.99
N VAL A 180 -6.51 -13.87 -0.27
CA VAL A 180 -7.29 -13.41 -1.42
C VAL A 180 -7.33 -14.51 -2.46
N SER A 181 -8.53 -14.87 -2.91
CA SER A 181 -8.72 -15.83 -3.99
C SER A 181 -9.83 -15.34 -4.90
N ASN A 182 -9.45 -14.85 -6.07
CA ASN A 182 -10.37 -14.41 -7.10
C ASN A 182 -9.75 -14.64 -8.49
N ARG A 183 -10.45 -14.26 -9.54
CA ARG A 183 -10.01 -14.47 -10.93
C ARG A 183 -8.65 -13.83 -11.25
N ASN A 184 -8.35 -12.68 -10.66
CA ASN A 184 -7.17 -11.86 -11.00
C ASN A 184 -6.02 -12.01 -10.02
N LEU A 185 -6.27 -12.59 -8.84
CA LEU A 185 -5.29 -12.68 -7.76
C LEU A 185 -5.51 -13.93 -6.91
N GLN A 186 -4.45 -14.69 -6.74
CA GLN A 186 -4.34 -15.77 -5.77
C GLN A 186 -3.22 -15.40 -4.78
N LEU A 187 -3.57 -15.19 -3.53
CA LEU A 187 -2.63 -14.78 -2.47
C LEU A 187 -2.98 -15.48 -1.17
N ASP A 188 -2.00 -16.17 -0.57
CA ASP A 188 -2.18 -16.85 0.71
C ASP A 188 -1.00 -16.57 1.64
N TYR A 189 -1.22 -15.69 2.59
CA TYR A 189 -0.27 -15.31 3.64
C TYR A 189 -0.70 -15.78 5.03
N ARG A 190 -1.63 -16.76 5.10
CA ARG A 190 -2.11 -17.29 6.39
C ARG A 190 -1.02 -18.04 7.15
N ASP A 191 -0.10 -18.65 6.44
CA ASP A 191 0.99 -19.46 6.99
C ASP A 191 2.34 -18.70 7.05
N CYS A 192 2.32 -17.36 7.11
CA CYS A 192 3.52 -16.57 7.33
C CYS A 192 4.11 -16.86 8.72
N GLU A 193 5.41 -17.20 8.76
CA GLU A 193 6.13 -17.52 10.01
C GLU A 193 6.40 -16.26 10.86
N GLU A 194 6.55 -15.09 10.20
CA GLU A 194 6.70 -13.79 10.87
C GLU A 194 5.66 -12.80 10.33
N THR A 195 5.04 -12.04 11.23
CA THR A 195 3.94 -11.14 10.88
C THR A 195 4.04 -9.76 11.53
N PHE A 196 5.16 -9.47 12.21
CA PHE A 196 5.30 -8.21 12.95
C PHE A 196 6.72 -7.63 12.95
N LEU A 197 7.74 -8.45 13.22
CA LEU A 197 9.13 -7.99 13.26
C LEU A 197 9.77 -8.06 11.86
N PRO A 198 10.76 -7.19 11.57
CA PRO A 198 11.62 -7.37 10.42
C PRO A 198 12.29 -8.76 10.44
N PHE A 199 12.42 -9.38 9.29
CA PHE A 199 13.04 -10.70 9.17
C PHE A 199 13.77 -10.88 7.84
N TYR A 200 14.75 -11.77 7.82
CA TYR A 200 15.34 -12.25 6.57
C TYR A 200 14.45 -13.33 5.97
N PRO A 201 13.92 -13.15 4.74
CA PRO A 201 13.07 -14.13 4.11
C PRO A 201 13.85 -15.28 3.50
N VAL A 202 13.26 -16.46 3.40
CA VAL A 202 13.68 -17.43 2.41
C VAL A 202 13.41 -16.83 1.03
N MET A 203 14.45 -16.65 0.21
CA MET A 203 14.39 -15.86 -1.04
C MET A 203 13.39 -16.42 -2.07
N GLU A 204 13.06 -17.70 -1.99
CA GLU A 204 12.06 -18.37 -2.85
C GLU A 204 10.64 -18.32 -2.25
N ASP A 205 10.52 -18.09 -0.95
CA ASP A 205 9.23 -17.99 -0.27
C ASP A 205 9.29 -17.07 0.94
N ALA A 206 9.08 -15.79 0.72
CA ALA A 206 9.11 -14.76 1.77
C ALA A 206 8.01 -14.88 2.84
N ARG A 207 7.19 -15.94 2.82
CA ARG A 207 6.33 -16.30 3.96
C ARG A 207 7.12 -16.99 5.07
N LYS A 208 8.36 -17.42 4.78
CA LYS A 208 9.23 -18.16 5.67
C LYS A 208 10.42 -17.30 6.10
N VAL A 209 10.84 -17.50 7.33
CA VAL A 209 12.02 -16.86 7.90
C VAL A 209 13.27 -17.67 7.53
N SER A 210 14.30 -17.02 6.99
CA SER A 210 15.60 -17.63 6.68
C SER A 210 16.40 -17.91 7.97
N ASP A 211 17.25 -18.95 7.94
CA ASP A 211 18.22 -19.28 8.98
C ASP A 211 19.51 -18.47 8.90
N ARG A 212 19.63 -17.59 7.88
CA ARG A 212 20.80 -16.77 7.64
C ARG A 212 20.42 -15.35 7.23
N ARG A 213 21.39 -14.46 7.22
CA ARG A 213 21.28 -13.12 6.62
C ARG A 213 21.10 -13.24 5.12
N GLU A 214 20.14 -12.50 4.59
CA GLU A 214 19.87 -12.37 3.16
C GLU A 214 20.05 -10.93 2.71
N ASP A 215 20.06 -10.68 1.38
CA ASP A 215 20.26 -9.37 0.80
C ASP A 215 19.05 -8.44 0.94
N ILE A 216 17.88 -9.00 1.24
CA ILE A 216 16.62 -8.27 1.46
C ILE A 216 16.11 -8.56 2.87
N VAL A 217 15.57 -7.53 3.51
CA VAL A 217 14.80 -7.63 4.74
C VAL A 217 13.32 -7.44 4.41
N CYS A 218 12.47 -8.36 4.85
CA CYS A 218 11.03 -8.16 4.84
C CYS A 218 10.60 -7.46 6.14
N VAL A 219 9.82 -6.38 6.01
CA VAL A 219 9.11 -5.76 7.14
C VAL A 219 7.63 -5.92 6.91
N PRO A 220 6.95 -6.80 7.68
CA PRO A 220 5.55 -7.11 7.44
C PRO A 220 4.63 -5.90 7.58
N LEU A 221 3.62 -5.82 6.73
CA LEU A 221 2.51 -4.91 6.94
C LEU A 221 1.76 -5.28 8.22
N ASN A 222 1.59 -4.30 9.09
CA ASN A 222 0.84 -4.53 10.32
C ASN A 222 -0.62 -4.91 10.02
N HIS A 223 -1.12 -5.82 10.83
CA HIS A 223 -2.52 -6.22 10.85
C HIS A 223 -3.04 -6.29 12.28
N PHE A 224 -4.35 -6.22 12.44
CA PHE A 224 -5.01 -6.31 13.73
C PHE A 224 -6.41 -6.87 13.63
N TYR A 225 -7.00 -7.18 14.78
CA TYR A 225 -8.38 -7.64 14.86
C TYR A 225 -9.24 -6.57 15.52
N GLY A 226 -10.11 -5.92 14.70
CA GLY A 226 -11.01 -4.88 15.17
C GLY A 226 -12.16 -5.44 16.04
N SER A 227 -12.54 -4.67 17.08
CA SER A 227 -13.66 -5.02 17.94
C SER A 227 -14.99 -4.91 17.19
N ARG A 228 -15.98 -5.68 17.61
CA ARG A 228 -17.35 -5.66 17.08
C ARG A 228 -17.92 -4.24 17.07
N ARG A 229 -17.70 -3.49 18.16
CA ARG A 229 -18.21 -2.12 18.31
C ARG A 229 -17.64 -1.17 17.27
N ALA A 230 -16.32 -1.19 17.05
CA ALA A 230 -15.65 -0.34 16.07
C ALA A 230 -16.02 -0.72 14.64
N VAL A 231 -16.12 -2.02 14.34
CA VAL A 231 -16.57 -2.54 13.04
C VAL A 231 -18.03 -2.11 12.74
N THR A 232 -18.92 -2.22 13.71
CA THR A 232 -20.32 -1.79 13.54
C THR A 232 -20.42 -0.29 13.27
N ARG A 233 -19.65 0.55 14.02
CA ARG A 233 -19.58 1.99 13.78
C ARG A 233 -19.07 2.31 12.37
N GLN A 234 -18.05 1.59 11.90
CA GLN A 234 -17.56 1.74 10.52
C GLN A 234 -18.65 1.40 9.49
N ASN A 235 -19.34 0.27 9.66
CA ASN A 235 -20.39 -0.14 8.73
C ASN A 235 -21.56 0.86 8.69
N ILE A 236 -21.95 1.41 9.83
CA ILE A 236 -22.99 2.48 9.91
C ILE A 236 -22.51 3.74 9.17
N SER A 237 -21.24 4.16 9.39
CA SER A 237 -20.67 5.32 8.69
C SER A 237 -20.67 5.12 7.17
N LEU A 238 -20.25 3.95 6.70
CA LEU A 238 -20.27 3.60 5.27
C LEU A 238 -21.68 3.60 4.68
N ALA A 239 -22.65 3.05 5.40
CA ALA A 239 -24.05 3.06 4.96
C ALA A 239 -24.59 4.51 4.83
N ARG A 240 -24.30 5.37 5.81
CA ARG A 240 -24.68 6.79 5.77
C ARG A 240 -24.02 7.55 4.60
N GLN A 241 -22.74 7.31 4.33
CA GLN A 241 -22.05 7.90 3.17
C GLN A 241 -22.65 7.44 1.84
N ALA A 242 -22.98 6.14 1.72
CA ALA A 242 -23.63 5.61 0.53
C ALA A 242 -25.02 6.20 0.29
N MET A 243 -25.79 6.42 1.37
CA MET A 243 -27.11 7.09 1.29
C MET A 243 -26.98 8.56 0.86
N LYS A 244 -26.02 9.33 1.43
CA LYS A 244 -25.77 10.71 1.02
C LYS A 244 -25.38 10.82 -0.45
N ARG A 245 -24.53 9.92 -0.95
CA ARG A 245 -24.14 9.89 -2.36
C ARG A 245 -25.31 9.60 -3.29
N ARG A 246 -26.27 8.77 -2.87
CA ARG A 246 -27.48 8.48 -3.65
C ARG A 246 -28.45 9.66 -3.67
N SER A 247 -28.58 10.40 -2.57
CA SER A 247 -29.43 11.60 -2.52
C SER A 247 -28.86 12.78 -3.31
N SER A 248 -27.54 12.92 -3.38
CA SER A 248 -26.88 13.96 -4.21
C SER A 248 -26.77 13.59 -5.69
N ALA A 249 -26.91 12.32 -6.05
CA ALA A 249 -26.90 11.83 -7.45
C ALA A 249 -28.30 11.83 -8.11
N GLY A 250 -29.30 12.33 -7.42
CA GLY A 250 -30.70 12.36 -7.90
C GLY A 250 -30.95 13.21 -9.13
N ASP A 251 -30.00 14.07 -9.54
CA ASP A 251 -30.12 14.95 -10.72
C ASP A 251 -29.14 14.68 -11.86
N ALA A 252 -28.28 13.68 -11.74
CA ALA A 252 -27.39 13.28 -12.83
C ALA A 252 -27.58 11.79 -13.15
N LYS A 253 -28.35 11.50 -14.19
CA LYS A 253 -28.37 10.17 -14.84
C LYS A 253 -26.99 9.90 -15.44
N SER A 254 -26.06 9.43 -14.66
CA SER A 254 -24.84 8.78 -15.13
C SER A 254 -25.06 7.27 -15.06
N SER A 255 -25.45 6.73 -16.19
CA SER A 255 -25.55 5.32 -16.49
C SER A 255 -24.16 4.71 -16.56
N HIS A 256 -23.66 4.11 -15.47
CA HIS A 256 -22.72 2.99 -15.56
C HIS A 256 -22.73 2.20 -14.26
N PRO A 257 -23.15 0.93 -14.30
CA PRO A 257 -22.95 0.02 -13.18
C PRO A 257 -21.47 -0.36 -13.15
N THR A 258 -20.77 -0.08 -12.06
CA THR A 258 -19.50 -0.73 -11.75
C THR A 258 -19.72 -2.24 -11.73
N PRO A 259 -18.99 -3.04 -12.51
CA PRO A 259 -19.04 -4.48 -12.36
C PRO A 259 -18.31 -4.86 -11.07
N VAL A 260 -19.05 -4.92 -9.98
CA VAL A 260 -18.63 -5.73 -8.83
C VAL A 260 -18.68 -7.16 -9.31
N SER A 261 -17.53 -7.83 -9.40
CA SER A 261 -17.45 -9.25 -9.70
C SER A 261 -18.31 -9.99 -8.66
N ARG A 262 -19.52 -10.36 -9.06
CA ARG A 262 -20.37 -11.24 -8.27
C ARG A 262 -19.82 -12.64 -8.41
N SER A 263 -19.28 -13.18 -7.33
CA SER A 263 -19.23 -14.64 -7.17
C SER A 263 -20.67 -15.16 -7.24
N GLU A 264 -20.91 -16.01 -8.19
CA GLU A 264 -22.20 -16.61 -8.47
C GLU A 264 -22.72 -17.39 -7.25
N HIS A 265 -24.02 -17.22 -6.97
CA HIS A 265 -24.87 -18.03 -6.09
C HIS A 265 -24.68 -18.01 -4.57
N GLN A 266 -24.57 -16.84 -3.96
CA GLN A 266 -25.00 -16.71 -2.56
C GLN A 266 -26.31 -15.90 -2.49
N SER A 267 -27.34 -16.43 -1.83
CA SER A 267 -28.62 -15.73 -1.70
C SER A 267 -28.40 -14.36 -1.04
N ARG A 268 -29.14 -13.33 -1.49
CA ARG A 268 -29.07 -11.96 -0.93
C ARG A 268 -29.25 -11.94 0.60
N ALA A 269 -30.03 -12.87 1.14
CA ALA A 269 -30.24 -13.05 2.57
C ALA A 269 -28.96 -13.56 3.29
N ARG A 270 -28.20 -14.47 2.68
CA ARG A 270 -26.93 -14.97 3.22
C ARG A 270 -25.84 -13.90 3.20
N GLN A 271 -25.78 -13.10 2.14
CA GLN A 271 -24.87 -11.95 2.06
C GLN A 271 -25.22 -10.83 3.05
N ALA A 272 -26.52 -10.58 3.31
CA ALA A 272 -26.97 -9.65 4.33
C ALA A 272 -26.67 -10.19 5.74
N LEU A 273 -26.85 -11.48 5.96
CA LEU A 273 -26.56 -12.16 7.23
C LEU A 273 -25.04 -12.17 7.49
N GLU A 274 -24.23 -12.48 6.48
CA GLU A 274 -22.75 -12.42 6.57
C GLU A 274 -22.27 -10.99 6.82
N LYS A 275 -22.86 -9.99 6.20
CA LYS A 275 -22.50 -8.58 6.40
C LYS A 275 -22.96 -8.00 7.73
N LEU A 276 -24.07 -8.49 8.31
CA LEU A 276 -24.66 -7.96 9.55
C LEU A 276 -24.37 -8.82 10.78
N VAL A 277 -24.35 -10.14 10.66
CA VAL A 277 -24.28 -11.07 11.80
C VAL A 277 -22.87 -11.62 12.04
N LEU A 278 -22.09 -11.92 11.00
CA LEU A 278 -20.70 -12.38 11.16
C LEU A 278 -19.78 -11.37 11.88
N PRO A 279 -19.90 -10.04 11.62
CA PRO A 279 -19.14 -9.06 12.41
C PRO A 279 -19.54 -9.03 13.88
N VAL A 280 -20.72 -9.52 14.23
CA VAL A 280 -21.21 -9.57 15.62
C VAL A 280 -20.65 -10.75 16.39
N VAL A 281 -20.22 -11.83 15.72
CA VAL A 281 -19.77 -13.07 16.40
C VAL A 281 -18.25 -13.22 16.44
N LYS A 282 -17.49 -12.74 15.44
CA LYS A 282 -16.03 -12.86 15.39
C LYS A 282 -15.33 -11.48 15.28
N ARG A 283 -14.15 -11.34 15.90
CA ARG A 283 -13.28 -10.20 15.62
C ARG A 283 -12.92 -10.21 14.13
N LYS A 284 -12.94 -9.05 13.48
CA LYS A 284 -12.64 -8.93 12.07
C LYS A 284 -11.17 -8.60 11.87
N TYR A 285 -10.51 -9.38 11.01
CA TYR A 285 -9.15 -9.12 10.54
C TYR A 285 -9.10 -7.86 9.65
N PHE A 286 -8.10 -7.02 9.86
CA PHE A 286 -7.77 -5.85 9.04
C PHE A 286 -6.27 -5.79 8.82
N VAL A 287 -5.85 -5.58 7.58
CA VAL A 287 -4.56 -4.95 7.31
C VAL A 287 -4.68 -3.48 7.73
N SER A 288 -3.61 -2.89 8.23
CA SER A 288 -3.58 -1.51 8.74
C SER A 288 -3.63 -0.47 7.60
N ASP A 289 -4.67 -0.53 6.78
CA ASP A 289 -4.94 0.40 5.68
C ASP A 289 -5.70 1.63 6.22
N THR A 290 -4.96 2.68 6.52
CA THR A 290 -5.51 3.89 7.15
C THR A 290 -6.51 4.63 6.26
N GLY A 291 -6.45 4.48 4.93
CA GLY A 291 -7.44 5.05 4.01
C GLY A 291 -8.84 4.42 4.15
N ARG A 292 -8.89 3.16 4.58
CA ARG A 292 -10.13 2.38 4.71
C ARG A 292 -10.71 2.34 6.10
N LEU A 293 -9.92 2.71 7.12
CA LEU A 293 -10.32 2.64 8.53
C LEU A 293 -10.97 3.96 8.98
N ASN A 294 -11.94 3.85 9.89
CA ASN A 294 -12.38 5.02 10.66
C ASN A 294 -11.47 5.21 11.89
N TYR A 295 -11.53 6.39 12.50
CA TYR A 295 -10.67 6.72 13.63
C TYR A 295 -10.78 5.74 14.83
N PRO A 296 -11.97 5.24 15.24
CA PRO A 296 -12.04 4.21 16.28
C PRO A 296 -11.26 2.93 15.98
N LEU A 297 -11.29 2.45 14.72
CA LEU A 297 -10.48 1.29 14.31
C LEU A 297 -8.99 1.63 14.25
N MET A 298 -8.61 2.84 13.83
CA MET A 298 -7.22 3.30 13.86
C MET A 298 -6.67 3.33 15.31
N ARG A 299 -7.47 3.74 16.29
CA ARG A 299 -7.09 3.67 17.70
C ARG A 299 -6.87 2.22 18.18
N GLU A 300 -7.80 1.31 17.85
CA GLU A 300 -7.64 -0.11 18.17
C GLU A 300 -6.40 -0.72 17.48
N MET A 301 -6.07 -0.25 16.29
CA MET A 301 -4.82 -0.59 15.60
C MET A 301 -3.61 -0.14 16.41
N LEU A 302 -3.54 1.12 16.86
CA LEU A 302 -2.43 1.63 17.67
C LEU A 302 -2.31 0.87 19.02
N GLU A 303 -3.42 0.60 19.68
CA GLU A 303 -3.46 -0.21 20.91
C GLU A 303 -2.94 -1.64 20.68
N SER A 304 -3.29 -2.24 19.51
CA SER A 304 -2.78 -3.56 19.12
C SER A 304 -1.28 -3.53 18.86
N ILE A 305 -0.77 -2.49 18.21
CA ILE A 305 0.65 -2.29 17.95
C ILE A 305 1.41 -2.16 19.28
N ARG A 306 0.94 -1.31 20.21
CA ARG A 306 1.55 -1.14 21.54
C ARG A 306 1.67 -2.46 22.30
N ARG A 307 0.59 -3.24 22.31
CA ARG A 307 0.58 -4.55 22.97
C ARG A 307 1.57 -5.50 22.32
N ARG A 308 1.54 -5.66 21.00
CA ARG A 308 2.48 -6.55 20.28
C ARG A 308 3.94 -6.10 20.47
N ALA A 309 4.19 -4.79 20.45
CA ALA A 309 5.52 -4.24 20.73
C ALA A 309 5.98 -4.59 22.16
N GLY A 310 5.12 -4.43 23.15
CA GLY A 310 5.40 -4.83 24.54
C GLY A 310 5.72 -6.32 24.68
N ASP A 311 4.98 -7.17 23.96
CA ASP A 311 5.20 -8.63 23.99
C ASP A 311 6.57 -9.05 23.41
N THR A 312 7.22 -8.20 22.58
CA THR A 312 8.55 -8.50 22.03
C THR A 312 9.69 -8.27 23.01
N GLY A 313 9.50 -7.41 24.00
CA GLY A 313 10.56 -6.96 24.93
C GLY A 313 11.65 -6.10 24.28
N LEU A 314 11.53 -5.74 22.98
CA LEU A 314 12.54 -4.94 22.29
C LEU A 314 12.44 -3.46 22.67
N PRO A 315 13.57 -2.75 22.87
CA PRO A 315 13.58 -1.33 23.25
C PRO A 315 13.04 -0.44 22.14
N GLN A 316 13.21 -0.83 20.89
CA GLN A 316 12.68 -0.14 19.72
C GLN A 316 12.44 -1.13 18.56
N LEU A 317 11.43 -0.83 17.76
CA LEU A 317 11.06 -1.64 16.60
C LEU A 317 10.30 -0.81 15.54
N PRO A 318 10.42 -1.15 14.24
CA PRO A 318 9.63 -0.54 13.19
C PRO A 318 8.30 -1.27 13.00
N VAL A 319 7.29 -0.52 12.58
CA VAL A 319 5.97 -1.06 12.15
C VAL A 319 5.54 -0.36 10.89
N VAL A 320 5.18 -1.11 9.86
CA VAL A 320 4.73 -0.57 8.57
C VAL A 320 3.20 -0.54 8.51
N LEU A 321 2.66 0.64 8.22
CA LEU A 321 1.25 0.87 7.94
C LEU A 321 1.07 1.18 6.46
N ILE A 322 -0.10 0.87 5.91
CA ILE A 322 -0.45 1.16 4.52
C ILE A 322 -1.57 2.18 4.44
N ASN A 323 -1.59 2.96 3.38
CA ASN A 323 -2.67 3.84 2.96
C ASN A 323 -2.84 3.77 1.45
N HIS A 324 -4.07 3.66 0.98
CA HIS A 324 -4.40 3.84 -0.43
C HIS A 324 -5.12 5.18 -0.61
N PRO A 325 -4.47 6.24 -1.10
CA PRO A 325 -5.09 7.57 -1.26
C PRO A 325 -6.42 7.53 -2.03
N LYS A 326 -6.54 6.68 -3.05
CA LYS A 326 -7.77 6.44 -3.82
C LYS A 326 -8.95 5.87 -2.99
N GLU A 327 -8.68 5.33 -1.83
CA GLU A 327 -9.67 4.69 -0.94
C GLU A 327 -9.98 5.54 0.30
N ILE A 328 -9.37 6.71 0.44
CA ILE A 328 -9.57 7.57 1.62
C ILE A 328 -11.05 7.93 1.75
N ARG A 329 -11.60 7.59 2.89
CA ARG A 329 -13.00 7.81 3.24
C ARG A 329 -13.21 9.02 4.15
N ASP A 330 -12.21 9.33 4.96
CA ASP A 330 -12.26 10.38 5.97
C ASP A 330 -10.85 10.92 6.27
N LEU A 331 -10.53 12.05 5.65
CA LEU A 331 -9.24 12.73 5.86
C LEU A 331 -9.09 13.20 7.30
N SER A 332 -10.20 13.58 7.97
CA SER A 332 -10.14 14.04 9.37
C SER A 332 -9.73 12.92 10.31
N ALA A 333 -10.07 11.66 9.98
CA ALA A 333 -9.61 10.50 10.73
C ALA A 333 -8.09 10.30 10.60
N ILE A 334 -7.54 10.53 9.39
CA ILE A 334 -6.09 10.46 9.15
C ILE A 334 -5.39 11.60 9.90
N GLU A 335 -5.90 12.85 9.81
CA GLU A 335 -5.33 13.99 10.51
C GLU A 335 -5.28 13.76 12.04
N ARG A 336 -6.35 13.20 12.61
CA ARG A 336 -6.41 12.82 14.02
C ARG A 336 -5.41 11.72 14.38
N LEU A 337 -5.25 10.71 13.52
CA LEU A 337 -4.26 9.65 13.70
C LEU A 337 -2.84 10.21 13.71
N VAL A 338 -2.50 11.04 12.72
CA VAL A 338 -1.18 11.66 12.61
C VAL A 338 -0.91 12.55 13.85
N GLY A 339 -1.88 13.38 14.26
CA GLY A 339 -1.74 14.21 15.44
C GLY A 339 -1.67 13.41 16.75
N GLU A 340 -2.26 12.23 16.86
CA GLU A 340 -2.12 11.33 18.01
C GLU A 340 -0.71 10.75 18.08
N ILE A 341 -0.19 10.25 16.96
CA ILE A 341 1.16 9.67 16.85
C ILE A 341 2.22 10.76 17.13
N SER A 342 2.09 11.96 16.55
CA SER A 342 3.09 13.04 16.71
C SER A 342 3.18 13.56 18.15
N ARG A 343 2.14 13.34 18.98
CA ARG A 343 2.13 13.73 20.40
C ARG A 343 2.42 12.58 21.35
N ALA A 344 2.61 11.37 20.84
CA ALA A 344 2.86 10.19 21.68
C ALA A 344 4.33 10.11 22.08
N ASP A 345 4.61 9.82 23.34
CA ASP A 345 5.98 9.62 23.85
C ASP A 345 6.57 8.27 23.45
N ASP A 346 5.72 7.32 23.07
CA ASP A 346 6.08 5.92 22.76
C ASP A 346 6.13 5.61 21.27
N MET A 347 5.75 6.57 20.40
CA MET A 347 5.67 6.40 18.96
C MET A 347 6.28 7.59 18.23
N LYS A 348 6.86 7.35 17.04
CA LYS A 348 7.25 8.40 16.11
C LYS A 348 7.18 7.92 14.66
N PHE A 349 7.04 8.86 13.73
CA PHE A 349 7.12 8.55 12.31
C PHE A 349 8.55 8.24 11.88
N ILE A 350 8.67 7.41 10.87
CA ILE A 350 9.92 7.08 10.18
C ILE A 350 9.60 6.82 8.70
N THR A 351 10.48 7.19 7.80
CA THR A 351 10.41 6.83 6.39
C THR A 351 10.98 5.43 6.16
N LEU A 352 10.74 4.80 5.00
CA LEU A 352 11.35 3.50 4.68
C LEU A 352 12.86 3.63 4.50
N ASN A 353 13.36 4.76 3.98
CA ASN A 353 14.79 5.00 3.87
C ASN A 353 15.45 5.08 5.26
N GLU A 354 14.88 5.85 6.20
CA GLU A 354 15.36 5.92 7.59
C GLU A 354 15.25 4.56 8.31
N LEU A 355 14.17 3.81 8.02
CA LEU A 355 13.98 2.46 8.57
C LEU A 355 15.08 1.53 8.08
N ASN A 356 15.39 1.55 6.78
CA ASN A 356 16.47 0.75 6.22
C ASN A 356 17.81 1.07 6.88
N ALA A 357 18.17 2.35 7.02
CA ALA A 357 19.39 2.76 7.69
C ALA A 357 19.51 2.24 9.12
N LYS A 358 18.38 2.17 9.87
CA LYS A 358 18.34 1.61 11.23
C LYS A 358 18.41 0.08 11.27
N LEU A 359 17.95 -0.62 10.24
CA LEU A 359 18.17 -2.06 10.09
C LEU A 359 19.64 -2.36 9.79
N GLU A 360 20.27 -1.59 8.89
CA GLU A 360 21.68 -1.75 8.54
C GLU A 360 22.64 -1.43 9.70
N SER A 361 22.32 -0.42 10.52
CA SER A 361 23.11 -0.06 11.70
C SER A 361 22.92 -1.02 12.86
N GLY A 362 21.96 -1.97 12.79
CA GLY A 362 21.64 -2.90 13.88
C GLY A 362 20.81 -2.29 15.02
N GLU A 363 20.29 -1.06 14.84
CA GLU A 363 19.39 -0.46 15.83
C GLU A 363 18.05 -1.21 15.90
N PHE A 364 17.57 -1.75 14.79
CA PHE A 364 16.40 -2.62 14.78
C PHE A 364 16.80 -4.08 14.69
N HIS A 365 16.15 -4.89 15.50
CA HIS A 365 16.34 -6.34 15.47
C HIS A 365 15.74 -6.91 14.17
N ILE A 366 16.50 -7.77 13.49
CA ILE A 366 16.04 -8.54 12.33
C ILE A 366 16.01 -10.01 12.73
N ARG A 367 14.86 -10.64 12.61
CA ARG A 367 14.65 -12.03 12.97
C ARG A 367 15.30 -12.96 11.95
N THR A 368 15.98 -13.98 12.45
CA THR A 368 16.40 -15.20 11.72
C THR A 368 15.71 -16.40 12.33
N ARG A 369 15.61 -17.47 11.60
CA ARG A 369 15.16 -18.77 12.13
C ARG A 369 16.27 -19.32 13.05
N ALA A 370 15.89 -19.75 14.25
CA ALA A 370 16.80 -20.39 15.20
C ALA A 370 17.19 -21.81 14.75
#